data_4cd7343d4faee51f7149bc20a0eddc71
#
_entry.id   4cd7343d4faee51f7149bc20a0eddc71
#
_cell.length_a   1.000
_cell.length_b   1.000
_cell.length_c   1.000
_cell.angle_alpha   90.00
_cell.angle_beta   90.00
_cell.angle_gamma   90.00
#
_symmetry.space_group_name_H-M   'P 1'
#
loop_
_entity.id
_entity.type
_entity.pdbx_description
1 polymer ?
#
loop_
_entity_poly.entity_id
_entity_poly.type
_entity_poly.pdbx_seq_one_letter_code
_entity_poly.pdbx_strand_id
1 'polypeptide(L)'
;VEKPRYKIKLHPAVIQEDSKRFDPVTKEKIKKKCIELLSHEPEKAGVPLLGPLKQYRKLKVFNDYRVVYRVERHEIIVFILAVGIRRDAEVYELALKRLNKN
;
A
#
# COMPACT_ATOMS: atom_id res chain seq x y z
N VAL A 1 -13.06 -16.26 18.49
CA VAL A 1 -13.41 -14.88 18.13
C VAL A 1 -12.75 -14.52 16.79
N GLU A 2 -13.55 -14.10 15.85
CA GLU A 2 -13.05 -13.75 14.54
C GLU A 2 -12.35 -12.40 14.59
N LYS A 3 -11.23 -12.31 13.90
CA LYS A 3 -10.54 -11.04 13.76
C LYS A 3 -11.29 -10.15 12.77
N PRO A 4 -11.31 -8.84 13.00
CA PRO A 4 -11.96 -7.94 12.06
C PRO A 4 -11.27 -7.98 10.69
N ARG A 5 -12.05 -7.74 9.66
CA ARG A 5 -11.52 -7.65 8.32
C ARG A 5 -11.32 -6.19 7.96
N TYR A 6 -10.10 -5.82 7.65
CA TYR A 6 -9.78 -4.44 7.33
C TYR A 6 -10.27 -4.05 5.94
N LYS A 7 -10.77 -2.85 5.81
CA LYS A 7 -11.14 -2.29 4.51
C LYS A 7 -9.90 -1.66 3.89
N ILE A 8 -9.77 -1.79 2.59
CA ILE A 8 -8.64 -1.22 1.87
C ILE A 8 -9.10 0.09 1.21
N LYS A 9 -8.44 1.18 1.54
CA LYS A 9 -8.68 2.48 0.92
C LYS A 9 -7.44 2.93 0.18
N LEU A 10 -7.63 3.63 -0.92
CA LEU A 10 -6.54 4.08 -1.77
C LEU A 10 -6.46 5.59 -1.77
N HIS A 11 -5.24 6.11 -1.67
CA HIS A 11 -5.02 7.53 -1.91
C HIS A 11 -5.44 7.83 -3.35
N PRO A 12 -6.07 8.98 -3.62
CA PRO A 12 -6.48 9.30 -5.00
C PRO A 12 -5.39 9.17 -6.04
N ALA A 13 -4.16 9.50 -5.69
CA ALA A 13 -3.04 9.38 -6.63
C ALA A 13 -2.73 7.95 -7.03
N VAL A 14 -3.06 6.96 -6.17
CA VAL A 14 -2.89 5.56 -6.53
C VAL A 14 -3.80 5.22 -7.69
N ILE A 15 -5.03 5.70 -7.66
CA ILE A 15 -6.00 5.46 -8.72
C ILE A 15 -5.66 6.27 -9.98
N GLN A 16 -5.30 7.53 -9.81
CA GLN A 16 -5.11 8.46 -10.92
C GLN A 16 -3.74 8.34 -11.60
N GLU A 17 -2.72 7.95 -10.85
CA GLU A 17 -1.35 7.92 -11.35
C GLU A 17 -0.75 6.52 -11.35
N ASP A 18 -0.69 5.88 -10.19
CA ASP A 18 -0.01 4.59 -10.09
C ASP A 18 -0.68 3.51 -10.92
N SER A 19 -2.00 3.42 -10.86
CA SER A 19 -2.72 2.36 -11.55
C SER A 19 -2.54 2.42 -13.08
N LYS A 20 -2.26 3.60 -13.60
CA LYS A 20 -2.07 3.77 -15.04
C LYS A 20 -0.74 3.24 -15.55
N ARG A 21 0.18 2.96 -14.65
CA ARG A 21 1.49 2.40 -15.03
C ARG A 21 1.44 0.90 -15.26
N PHE A 22 0.34 0.28 -14.87
CA PHE A 22 0.20 -1.17 -14.97
C PHE A 22 -0.93 -1.52 -15.93
N ASP A 23 -0.74 -2.62 -16.65
CA ASP A 23 -1.79 -3.14 -17.51
C ASP A 23 -2.94 -3.68 -16.65
N PRO A 24 -4.15 -3.87 -17.23
CA PRO A 24 -5.30 -4.31 -16.45
C PRO A 24 -5.11 -5.64 -15.73
N VAL A 25 -4.40 -6.58 -16.34
CA VAL A 25 -4.16 -7.89 -15.73
C VAL A 25 -3.27 -7.74 -14.50
N THR A 26 -2.19 -6.98 -14.62
CA THR A 26 -1.27 -6.73 -13.51
C THR A 26 -1.95 -6.00 -12.38
N LYS A 27 -2.75 -4.97 -12.70
CA LYS A 27 -3.51 -4.23 -11.69
C LYS A 27 -4.40 -5.15 -10.86
N GLU A 28 -5.11 -6.03 -11.54
CA GLU A 28 -6.03 -6.94 -10.86
C GLU A 28 -5.28 -7.92 -9.96
N LYS A 29 -4.14 -8.41 -10.41
CA LYS A 29 -3.31 -9.31 -9.60
C LYS A 29 -2.79 -8.62 -8.35
N ILE A 30 -2.31 -7.40 -8.49
CA ILE A 30 -1.79 -6.64 -7.36
C ILE A 30 -2.93 -6.35 -6.37
N LYS A 31 -4.08 -5.94 -6.87
CA LYS A 31 -5.25 -5.66 -6.06
C LYS A 31 -5.67 -6.88 -5.23
N LYS A 32 -5.79 -8.02 -5.88
CA LYS A 32 -6.19 -9.25 -5.20
C LYS A 32 -5.17 -9.64 -4.12
N LYS A 33 -3.89 -9.50 -4.44
CA LYS A 33 -2.85 -9.85 -3.49
C LYS A 33 -2.84 -8.91 -2.29
N CYS A 34 -3.07 -7.64 -2.52
CA CYS A 34 -3.18 -6.67 -1.43
C CYS A 34 -4.36 -7.00 -0.52
N ILE A 35 -5.50 -7.32 -1.10
CA ILE A 35 -6.66 -7.70 -0.30
C ILE A 35 -6.36 -8.93 0.53
N GLU A 36 -5.75 -9.94 -0.09
CA GLU A 36 -5.38 -11.18 0.60
C GLU A 36 -4.44 -10.93 1.76
N LEU A 37 -3.39 -10.15 1.55
CA LEU A 37 -2.35 -9.94 2.54
C LEU A 37 -2.70 -8.91 3.62
N LEU A 38 -3.50 -7.92 3.27
CA LEU A 38 -3.75 -6.78 4.15
C LEU A 38 -5.10 -6.79 4.86
N SER A 39 -6.01 -7.69 4.49
CA SER A 39 -7.35 -7.67 5.08
C SER A 39 -7.43 -8.18 6.50
N HIS A 40 -6.56 -9.09 6.90
CA HIS A 40 -6.65 -9.72 8.21
C HIS A 40 -5.60 -9.28 9.20
N GLU A 41 -4.33 -9.32 8.80
CA GLU A 41 -3.24 -8.93 9.69
C GLU A 41 -2.27 -7.98 8.99
N PRO A 42 -2.74 -6.77 8.66
CA PRO A 42 -1.92 -5.85 7.87
C PRO A 42 -0.63 -5.44 8.57
N GLU A 43 -0.60 -5.48 9.90
CA GLU A 43 0.60 -5.10 10.63
C GLU A 43 1.71 -6.14 10.57
N LYS A 44 1.35 -7.37 10.22
CA LYS A 44 2.33 -8.44 10.09
C LYS A 44 2.75 -8.67 8.63
N ALA A 45 1.99 -8.14 7.70
CA ALA A 45 2.22 -8.41 6.28
C ALA A 45 3.44 -7.70 5.72
N GLY A 46 3.69 -6.47 6.16
CA GLY A 46 4.82 -5.70 5.67
C GLY A 46 5.77 -5.30 6.78
N VAL A 47 6.77 -4.52 6.44
CA VAL A 47 7.75 -4.05 7.41
C VAL A 47 7.66 -2.53 7.58
N PRO A 48 7.95 -2.02 8.79
CA PRO A 48 7.84 -0.58 9.02
C PRO A 48 8.91 0.19 8.28
N LEU A 49 8.57 1.42 7.90
CA LEU A 49 9.50 2.35 7.29
C LEU A 49 10.08 3.28 8.35
N LEU A 50 11.09 4.02 7.96
CA LEU A 50 11.77 4.94 8.86
C LEU A 50 11.59 6.38 8.42
N GLY A 51 12.00 7.33 9.29
CA GLY A 51 11.98 8.75 8.97
C GLY A 51 10.57 9.30 8.80
N PRO A 52 10.35 10.16 7.80
CA PRO A 52 9.02 10.76 7.60
C PRO A 52 7.91 9.77 7.37
N LEU A 53 8.25 8.55 6.95
CA LEU A 53 7.27 7.50 6.68
C LEU A 53 7.16 6.50 7.82
N LYS A 54 7.59 6.84 9.01
CA LYS A 54 7.65 5.90 10.13
C LYS A 54 6.29 5.31 10.53
N GLN A 55 5.19 5.97 10.17
CA GLN A 55 3.85 5.46 10.46
C GLN A 55 3.33 4.55 9.35
N TYR A 56 4.12 4.38 8.31
CA TYR A 56 3.76 3.57 7.15
C TYR A 56 4.59 2.30 7.10
N ARG A 57 4.12 1.34 6.34
CA ARG A 57 4.80 0.07 6.14
C ARG A 57 4.94 -0.20 4.65
N LYS A 58 5.92 -1.03 4.29
CA LYS A 58 6.06 -1.44 2.90
C LYS A 58 5.73 -2.91 2.76
N LEU A 59 5.03 -3.24 1.70
CA LEU A 59 4.64 -4.60 1.38
C LEU A 59 5.28 -4.99 0.06
N LYS A 60 5.89 -6.16 0.02
CA LYS A 60 6.43 -6.72 -1.20
C LYS A 60 5.35 -7.59 -1.86
N VAL A 61 5.02 -7.29 -3.10
CA VAL A 61 4.00 -8.03 -3.86
C VAL A 61 4.67 -8.64 -5.09
N PHE A 62 4.63 -9.95 -5.22
CA PHE A 62 5.22 -10.69 -6.35
C PHE A 62 6.69 -10.36 -6.63
N ASN A 63 7.45 -9.98 -5.62
CA ASN A 63 8.85 -9.56 -5.76
C ASN A 63 9.07 -8.28 -6.57
N ASP A 64 8.23 -7.99 -7.55
CA ASP A 64 8.45 -6.88 -8.47
C ASP A 64 7.77 -5.57 -8.07
N TYR A 65 6.84 -5.62 -7.13
CA TYR A 65 6.07 -4.45 -6.78
C TYR A 65 6.18 -4.12 -5.30
N ARG A 66 6.03 -2.84 -4.98
CA ARG A 66 6.07 -2.37 -3.60
C ARG A 66 4.84 -1.51 -3.33
N VAL A 67 4.25 -1.71 -2.16
CA VAL A 67 3.08 -0.97 -1.72
C VAL A 67 3.42 -0.30 -0.40
N VAL A 68 3.16 1.00 -0.32
CA VAL A 68 3.33 1.75 0.94
C VAL A 68 1.95 1.98 1.51
N TYR A 69 1.74 1.55 2.75
CA TYR A 69 0.43 1.63 3.38
C TYR A 69 0.51 1.96 4.87
N ARG A 70 -0.61 2.41 5.42
CA ARG A 70 -0.75 2.71 6.83
C ARG A 70 -1.95 1.94 7.39
N VAL A 71 -1.85 1.46 8.62
CA VAL A 71 -2.94 0.76 9.28
C VAL A 71 -3.64 1.70 10.26
N GLU A 72 -4.94 1.83 10.10
CA GLU A 72 -5.79 2.60 11.01
C GLU A 72 -6.58 1.61 11.87
N ARG A 73 -6.05 1.25 13.03
CA ARG A 73 -6.64 0.22 13.86
C ARG A 73 -8.04 0.54 14.35
N HIS A 74 -8.26 1.78 14.77
CA HIS A 74 -9.56 2.16 15.32
C HIS A 74 -10.67 2.13 14.30
N GLU A 75 -10.33 2.41 13.05
CA GLU A 75 -11.31 2.43 11.98
C GLU A 75 -11.32 1.13 11.18
N ILE A 76 -10.40 0.23 11.47
CA ILE A 76 -10.25 -1.04 10.77
C ILE A 76 -10.07 -0.81 9.26
N ILE A 77 -9.13 0.08 8.95
CA ILE A 77 -8.83 0.48 7.58
C ILE A 77 -7.34 0.34 7.32
N VAL A 78 -7.01 -0.11 6.11
CA VAL A 78 -5.66 -0.04 5.57
C VAL A 78 -5.68 1.01 4.47
N PHE A 79 -4.86 2.04 4.63
CA PHE A 79 -4.78 3.12 3.66
C PHE A 79 -3.52 2.96 2.81
N ILE A 80 -3.70 2.73 1.51
CA ILE A 80 -2.58 2.58 0.58
C ILE A 80 -2.22 3.94 0.01
N LEU A 81 -0.99 4.37 0.26
CA LEU A 81 -0.47 5.67 -0.14
C LEU A 81 0.19 5.65 -1.51
N ALA A 82 0.88 4.57 -1.85
CA ALA A 82 1.59 4.48 -3.11
C ALA A 82 1.83 3.02 -3.52
N VAL A 83 1.86 2.79 -4.83
CA VAL A 83 2.17 1.49 -5.42
C VAL A 83 3.22 1.73 -6.50
N GLY A 84 4.32 1.00 -6.46
CA GLY A 84 5.39 1.19 -7.43
C GLY A 84 6.17 -0.07 -7.71
N ILE A 85 7.16 0.06 -8.58
CA ILE A 85 8.02 -1.03 -8.99
C ILE A 85 9.27 -1.04 -8.12
N ARG A 86 9.73 -2.24 -7.76
CA ARG A 86 10.81 -2.44 -6.82
C ARG A 86 12.14 -1.77 -7.20
N ARG A 87 12.38 -1.66 -8.49
CA ARG A 87 13.68 -1.26 -9.02
C ARG A 87 14.11 0.15 -8.64
N ASP A 88 13.14 1.02 -8.50
CA ASP A 88 13.40 2.42 -8.23
C ASP A 88 12.93 2.77 -6.83
N ALA A 89 13.62 3.66 -6.18
CA ALA A 89 13.11 4.22 -4.93
C ALA A 89 11.87 5.08 -5.18
N GLU A 90 11.31 4.99 -6.38
CA GLU A 90 10.20 5.81 -6.83
C GLU A 90 8.98 5.73 -5.94
N VAL A 91 8.63 4.53 -5.48
CA VAL A 91 7.45 4.39 -4.64
C VAL A 91 7.58 5.18 -3.34
N TYR A 92 8.79 5.27 -2.79
CA TYR A 92 9.03 6.01 -1.56
C TYR A 92 9.00 7.52 -1.81
N GLU A 93 9.51 7.95 -2.94
CA GLU A 93 9.44 9.35 -3.33
C GLU A 93 8.00 9.80 -3.57
N LEU A 94 7.22 8.94 -4.21
CA LEU A 94 5.80 9.21 -4.41
C LEU A 94 5.07 9.30 -3.07
N ALA A 95 5.38 8.38 -2.16
CA ALA A 95 4.77 8.38 -0.84
C ALA A 95 5.09 9.66 -0.09
N LEU A 96 6.34 10.11 -0.13
CA LEU A 96 6.75 11.34 0.54
C LEU A 96 6.03 12.55 -0.03
N LYS A 97 5.91 12.64 -1.34
CA LYS A 97 5.19 13.74 -1.99
C LYS A 97 3.73 13.77 -1.57
N ARG A 98 3.10 12.62 -1.51
CA ARG A 98 1.69 12.53 -1.16
C ARG A 98 1.46 12.84 0.30
N LEU A 99 2.40 12.44 1.15
CA LEU A 99 2.34 12.73 2.58
C LEU A 99 2.35 14.24 2.83
N ASN A 100 3.15 14.97 2.09
CA ASN A 100 3.31 16.41 2.28
C ASN A 100 2.17 17.25 1.68
N LYS A 101 1.32 16.65 0.86
CA LYS A 101 0.26 17.39 0.17
C LYS A 101 -1.09 17.38 0.88
N ASN A 102 -1.16 16.79 2.00
CA ASN A 102 -2.45 16.76 2.70
C ASN A 102 -2.82 18.11 3.26
#